data_153811026957a72a64ca6f7e6c76cdd1
#
_entry.id   153811026957a72a64ca6f7e6c76cdd1
#
_cell.length_a   1.000
_cell.length_b   1.000
_cell.length_c   1.000
_cell.angle_alpha   90.00
_cell.angle_beta   90.00
_cell.angle_gamma   90.00
#
_symmetry.space_group_name_H-M   'P 1'
#
loop_
_entity.id
_entity.type
_entity.pdbx_description
1 polymer ?
#
loop_
_entity_poly.entity_id
_entity_poly.type
_entity_poly.pdbx_seq_one_letter_code
_entity_poly.pdbx_strand_id
1 'polypeptide(L)'
;MSFRIMSRVALICGFAVAAVQATAISFHAAVQQPLESNLHADQQKPLLSSSDTASSGSSWRTYPQDDRTCAANTTHFTGRVPVTAEKELFFWFAESRYDPLGDPTILWVNGGPAASSMPGFFQEIGPCTLVGNGTSNGTNATSVNPDSWVNFANILVLDQPAGAGLSSASGDSAPTTLSEGTVDFGVFLAKFVARSPQYFQHGFYVAGESFGGRYVPRYVSDVVSSQLEGKQDALAVRIDGIILVDAFVDGISHMIGHHELFCTDEYQDLLRFNETTCESIAAAIPRAEHLLNVCQDSEDPLDCSVVTQYALANIDVYLRAEVATGKYSPYDLRLSCEAPEWFCIPLAEFYTEPYLNRPEIQKLLGFDTPREYRSANFSLNAIWSQQPEMAIPTTRNVSWLLDEGDLRVLVFNGVYDAQITTPGMFREFDELPWSQKDVFRQQPKVDWHWTDNHGDVIQGGQIKGVPKLQVASVFDAAHLSPGDAKPAVASLVRQWIANDVS
;
A
#
# COMPACT_ATOMS: atom_id res chain seq x y z
N MET A 1 5.82 -34.16 -11.83
CA MET A 1 5.46 -33.02 -12.68
C MET A 1 5.78 -31.68 -12.01
N SER A 2 6.45 -31.71 -10.85
CA SER A 2 6.67 -30.53 -9.98
C SER A 2 8.03 -29.82 -10.16
N PHE A 3 9.02 -30.43 -10.81
CA PHE A 3 10.39 -29.89 -10.87
C PHE A 3 10.68 -28.89 -12.01
N ARG A 4 9.79 -28.76 -13.01
CA ARG A 4 10.03 -27.86 -14.15
C ARG A 4 9.45 -26.44 -14.00
N ILE A 5 8.58 -26.21 -13.05
CA ILE A 5 7.98 -24.89 -12.77
C ILE A 5 8.88 -24.06 -11.85
N MET A 6 9.50 -24.69 -10.87
CA MET A 6 10.44 -24.03 -9.95
C MET A 6 11.67 -23.40 -10.62
N SER A 7 12.13 -24.01 -11.73
CA SER A 7 13.34 -23.56 -12.44
C SER A 7 13.17 -22.24 -13.22
N ARG A 8 11.92 -21.85 -13.57
CA ARG A 8 11.66 -20.60 -14.32
C ARG A 8 11.39 -19.40 -13.43
N VAL A 9 10.84 -19.61 -12.26
CA VAL A 9 10.54 -18.54 -11.30
C VAL A 9 11.84 -18.07 -10.60
N ALA A 10 12.74 -18.99 -10.28
CA ALA A 10 14.05 -18.65 -9.72
C ALA A 10 14.91 -17.76 -10.62
N LEU A 11 14.66 -17.79 -11.95
CA LEU A 11 15.43 -16.98 -12.91
C LEU A 11 14.98 -15.51 -12.93
N ILE A 12 13.73 -15.19 -12.63
CA ILE A 12 13.17 -13.84 -12.81
C ILE A 12 13.55 -12.90 -11.68
N CYS A 13 13.59 -13.37 -10.43
CA CYS A 13 13.97 -12.49 -9.30
C CYS A 13 15.48 -12.49 -9.00
N GLY A 14 16.20 -13.55 -9.37
CA GLY A 14 17.67 -13.56 -9.34
C GLY A 14 18.27 -12.49 -10.28
N PHE A 15 17.57 -12.15 -11.37
CA PHE A 15 18.02 -11.11 -12.32
C PHE A 15 17.89 -9.68 -11.78
N ALA A 16 16.95 -9.37 -10.88
CA ALA A 16 16.85 -8.03 -10.31
C ALA A 16 18.07 -7.67 -9.45
N VAL A 17 18.65 -8.65 -8.73
CA VAL A 17 19.88 -8.45 -7.94
C VAL A 17 21.13 -8.53 -8.84
N ALA A 18 21.15 -9.40 -9.85
CA ALA A 18 22.27 -9.53 -10.77
C ALA A 18 22.36 -8.40 -11.80
N ALA A 19 21.23 -7.83 -12.23
CA ALA A 19 21.22 -6.70 -13.17
C ALA A 19 21.78 -5.42 -12.53
N VAL A 20 21.52 -5.20 -11.24
CA VAL A 20 22.12 -4.07 -10.46
C VAL A 20 23.65 -4.25 -10.32
N GLN A 21 24.15 -5.49 -10.21
CA GLN A 21 25.59 -5.74 -10.17
C GLN A 21 26.26 -5.66 -11.55
N ALA A 22 25.56 -6.06 -12.63
CA ALA A 22 26.10 -6.02 -13.98
C ALA A 22 26.18 -4.60 -14.57
N THR A 23 25.25 -3.70 -14.22
CA THR A 23 25.29 -2.29 -14.62
C THR A 23 26.41 -1.52 -13.93
N ALA A 24 26.75 -1.83 -12.69
CA ALA A 24 27.87 -1.17 -12.00
C ALA A 24 29.24 -1.45 -12.64
N ILE A 25 29.41 -2.59 -13.32
CA ILE A 25 30.68 -2.95 -13.96
C ILE A 25 30.81 -2.34 -15.38
N SER A 26 29.70 -2.04 -16.06
CA SER A 26 29.70 -1.45 -17.41
C SER A 26 29.91 0.07 -17.43
N PHE A 27 29.68 0.76 -16.32
CA PHE A 27 29.75 2.23 -16.27
C PHE A 27 31.19 2.81 -16.24
N HIS A 28 32.21 1.99 -16.02
CA HIS A 28 33.60 2.49 -15.97
C HIS A 28 34.24 2.62 -17.37
N ALA A 29 33.60 2.21 -18.43
CA ALA A 29 34.17 2.25 -19.79
C ALA A 29 33.50 3.25 -20.76
N ALA A 30 32.45 3.98 -20.34
CA ALA A 30 31.65 4.82 -21.23
C ALA A 30 31.71 6.34 -20.99
N VAL A 31 32.59 6.82 -20.10
CA VAL A 31 32.70 8.27 -19.84
C VAL A 31 33.86 8.86 -20.63
N GLN A 32 33.73 8.93 -21.93
CA GLN A 32 34.50 9.85 -22.80
C GLN A 32 33.80 10.10 -24.14
N GLN A 33 32.65 10.76 -24.12
CA GLN A 33 32.19 11.60 -25.25
C GLN A 33 31.21 12.66 -24.71
N PRO A 34 31.29 13.93 -25.17
CA PRO A 34 30.36 14.97 -24.73
C PRO A 34 29.00 14.78 -25.39
N LEU A 35 27.94 14.65 -24.58
CA LEU A 35 26.56 14.69 -25.02
C LEU A 35 26.16 16.15 -25.24
N GLU A 36 25.95 16.53 -26.52
CA GLU A 36 25.25 17.75 -26.86
C GLU A 36 23.81 17.71 -26.34
N SER A 37 23.47 18.75 -25.59
CA SER A 37 22.18 18.99 -24.98
C SER A 37 21.08 19.17 -26.03
N ASN A 38 20.16 18.23 -26.14
CA ASN A 38 18.83 18.46 -26.67
C ASN A 38 17.81 18.20 -25.55
N LEU A 39 17.67 19.20 -24.67
CA LEU A 39 16.55 19.33 -23.76
C LEU A 39 15.32 19.71 -24.60
N HIS A 40 14.61 18.75 -25.11
CA HIS A 40 13.20 18.95 -25.45
C HIS A 40 12.39 18.81 -24.16
N ALA A 41 11.86 19.94 -23.72
CA ALA A 41 10.82 19.99 -22.71
C ALA A 41 9.69 19.03 -23.14
N ASP A 42 9.54 17.94 -22.40
CA ASP A 42 8.39 17.08 -22.52
C ASP A 42 7.19 17.87 -22.03
N GLN A 43 6.38 18.33 -22.99
CA GLN A 43 5.13 19.02 -22.70
C GLN A 43 4.22 17.99 -22.04
N GLN A 44 3.92 18.21 -20.78
CA GLN A 44 2.86 17.51 -20.06
C GLN A 44 1.61 17.50 -20.92
N LYS A 45 1.26 16.34 -21.46
CA LYS A 45 -0.03 16.11 -22.08
C LYS A 45 -1.10 16.33 -21.01
N PRO A 46 -2.14 17.13 -21.27
CA PRO A 46 -3.25 17.30 -20.33
C PRO A 46 -3.86 15.94 -20.02
N LEU A 47 -4.16 15.68 -18.75
CA LEU A 47 -4.65 14.41 -18.22
C LEU A 47 -5.96 13.92 -18.85
N LEU A 48 -6.73 14.79 -19.48
CA LEU A 48 -7.92 14.42 -20.27
C LEU A 48 -8.12 15.44 -21.39
N SER A 49 -8.15 15.01 -22.64
CA SER A 49 -8.67 15.87 -23.72
C SER A 49 -10.18 15.82 -23.68
N SER A 50 -10.82 17.00 -23.75
CA SER A 50 -12.27 17.19 -23.69
C SER A 50 -13.08 16.47 -24.80
N SER A 51 -12.44 15.68 -25.64
CA SER A 51 -13.09 14.93 -26.73
C SER A 51 -13.50 13.49 -26.36
N ASP A 52 -13.00 12.92 -25.25
CA ASP A 52 -13.29 11.52 -24.92
C ASP A 52 -14.44 11.35 -23.91
N THR A 53 -14.97 12.44 -23.34
CA THR A 53 -16.08 12.38 -22.38
C THR A 53 -17.48 12.35 -23.02
N ALA A 54 -17.60 12.42 -24.34
CA ALA A 54 -18.88 12.58 -25.03
C ALA A 54 -19.26 11.50 -26.05
N SER A 55 -18.57 10.33 -26.09
CA SER A 55 -19.00 9.28 -27.03
C SER A 55 -18.88 7.89 -26.46
N SER A 56 -20.02 7.22 -26.43
CA SER A 56 -20.33 5.83 -26.06
C SER A 56 -20.37 5.54 -24.57
N GLY A 57 -21.58 5.58 -24.01
CA GLY A 57 -21.91 5.04 -22.71
C GLY A 57 -21.66 3.53 -22.62
N SER A 58 -20.46 3.10 -22.32
CA SER A 58 -20.23 1.76 -21.79
C SER A 58 -20.72 1.76 -20.35
N SER A 59 -22.00 1.42 -20.16
CA SER A 59 -22.58 1.22 -18.84
C SER A 59 -21.90 0.02 -18.19
N TRP A 60 -20.97 0.26 -17.24
CA TRP A 60 -20.48 -0.81 -16.39
C TRP A 60 -21.58 -1.30 -15.46
N ARG A 61 -21.48 -2.56 -14.98
CA ARG A 61 -22.49 -3.21 -14.19
C ARG A 61 -22.00 -3.50 -12.78
N THR A 62 -22.93 -3.48 -11.83
CA THR A 62 -22.74 -4.01 -10.48
C THR A 62 -23.41 -5.37 -10.36
N TYR A 63 -22.83 -6.22 -9.52
CA TYR A 63 -23.31 -7.55 -9.21
C TYR A 63 -23.55 -7.63 -7.70
N PRO A 64 -24.83 -7.60 -7.25
CA PRO A 64 -25.14 -7.79 -5.84
C PRO A 64 -24.56 -9.09 -5.33
N GLN A 65 -23.97 -9.05 -4.16
CA GLN A 65 -23.35 -10.19 -3.50
C GLN A 65 -24.17 -10.59 -2.28
N ASP A 66 -23.97 -11.80 -1.80
CA ASP A 66 -24.62 -12.36 -0.61
C ASP A 66 -23.69 -13.33 0.13
N ASP A 67 -24.21 -14.04 1.14
CA ASP A 67 -23.45 -14.96 1.98
C ASP A 67 -22.76 -16.12 1.21
N ARG A 68 -23.12 -16.34 -0.05
CA ARG A 68 -22.43 -17.32 -0.90
C ARG A 68 -21.02 -16.86 -1.28
N THR A 69 -20.78 -15.56 -1.27
CA THR A 69 -19.47 -14.97 -1.58
C THR A 69 -18.81 -14.33 -0.37
N CYS A 70 -19.58 -13.77 0.56
CA CYS A 70 -19.07 -13.16 1.77
C CYS A 70 -20.20 -13.02 2.79
N ALA A 71 -20.10 -13.69 3.92
CA ALA A 71 -21.03 -13.54 5.04
C ALA A 71 -20.84 -12.17 5.70
N ALA A 72 -21.26 -11.10 4.99
CA ALA A 72 -20.97 -9.72 5.31
C ALA A 72 -21.82 -9.12 6.42
N ASN A 73 -23.03 -9.63 6.60
CA ASN A 73 -24.09 -9.02 7.44
C ASN A 73 -24.34 -7.54 7.08
N THR A 74 -24.20 -7.19 5.81
CA THR A 74 -24.50 -5.88 5.21
C THR A 74 -24.65 -6.01 3.70
N THR A 75 -25.23 -4.99 3.05
CA THR A 75 -25.31 -4.93 1.59
C THR A 75 -23.91 -4.79 0.99
N HIS A 76 -23.62 -5.61 -0.01
CA HIS A 76 -22.36 -5.50 -0.74
C HIS A 76 -22.50 -5.90 -2.21
N PHE A 77 -21.64 -5.38 -3.05
CA PHE A 77 -21.65 -5.65 -4.48
C PHE A 77 -20.27 -5.53 -5.09
N THR A 78 -20.08 -6.16 -6.22
CA THR A 78 -18.87 -6.08 -7.03
C THR A 78 -19.13 -5.42 -8.37
N GLY A 79 -18.09 -5.03 -9.06
CA GLY A 79 -18.19 -4.54 -10.42
C GLY A 79 -16.83 -4.41 -11.08
N ARG A 80 -16.86 -4.12 -12.38
CA ARG A 80 -15.68 -3.83 -13.18
C ARG A 80 -15.93 -2.53 -13.93
N VAL A 81 -15.05 -1.56 -13.70
CA VAL A 81 -15.15 -0.23 -14.33
C VAL A 81 -14.12 -0.17 -15.47
N PRO A 82 -14.54 -0.05 -16.73
CA PRO A 82 -13.61 0.18 -17.81
C PRO A 82 -12.97 1.58 -17.65
N VAL A 83 -11.66 1.61 -17.53
CA VAL A 83 -10.89 2.88 -17.46
C VAL A 83 -10.40 3.31 -18.85
N THR A 84 -10.10 2.34 -19.71
CA THR A 84 -9.92 2.52 -21.17
C THR A 84 -10.66 1.41 -21.93
N ALA A 85 -10.48 1.34 -23.24
CA ALA A 85 -11.00 0.21 -24.06
C ALA A 85 -10.29 -1.12 -23.72
N GLU A 86 -9.06 -1.04 -23.27
CA GLU A 86 -8.17 -2.19 -23.00
C GLU A 86 -8.05 -2.53 -21.52
N LYS A 87 -8.56 -1.68 -20.61
CA LYS A 87 -8.35 -1.82 -19.17
C LYS A 87 -9.66 -1.70 -18.39
N GLU A 88 -9.85 -2.62 -17.45
CA GLU A 88 -10.95 -2.60 -16.48
C GLU A 88 -10.39 -2.78 -15.06
N LEU A 89 -10.88 -1.99 -14.11
CA LEU A 89 -10.58 -2.17 -12.69
C LEU A 89 -11.76 -2.85 -11.97
N PHE A 90 -11.43 -3.92 -11.26
CA PHE A 90 -12.37 -4.65 -10.40
C PHE A 90 -12.42 -3.99 -9.02
N PHE A 91 -13.62 -3.90 -8.47
CA PHE A 91 -13.84 -3.43 -7.12
C PHE A 91 -14.83 -4.30 -6.36
N TRP A 92 -14.74 -4.27 -5.04
CA TRP A 92 -15.74 -4.79 -4.12
C TRP A 92 -16.15 -3.68 -3.17
N PHE A 93 -17.45 -3.37 -3.13
CA PHE A 93 -18.03 -2.37 -2.23
C PHE A 93 -18.89 -3.06 -1.18
N ALA A 94 -18.74 -2.68 0.08
CA ALA A 94 -19.55 -3.10 1.20
C ALA A 94 -20.06 -1.87 1.97
N GLU A 95 -21.37 -1.80 2.17
CA GLU A 95 -22.00 -0.74 2.96
C GLU A 95 -21.65 -0.85 4.44
N SER A 96 -21.63 0.28 5.13
CA SER A 96 -21.62 0.28 6.59
C SER A 96 -22.80 -0.52 7.15
N ARG A 97 -22.56 -1.24 8.25
CA ARG A 97 -23.60 -2.06 8.89
C ARG A 97 -24.68 -1.25 9.58
N TYR A 98 -24.38 -0.01 9.95
CA TYR A 98 -25.27 0.78 10.80
C TYR A 98 -25.90 1.97 10.07
N ASP A 99 -25.11 2.76 9.37
CA ASP A 99 -25.62 3.96 8.68
C ASP A 99 -24.87 4.21 7.35
N PRO A 100 -25.16 3.43 6.29
CA PRO A 100 -24.40 3.54 5.03
C PRO A 100 -24.50 4.91 4.35
N LEU A 101 -25.53 5.71 4.68
CA LEU A 101 -25.67 7.06 4.10
C LEU A 101 -25.12 8.17 5.02
N GLY A 102 -24.93 7.89 6.31
CA GLY A 102 -24.35 8.83 7.27
C GLY A 102 -22.90 8.55 7.62
N ASP A 103 -22.43 7.32 7.42
CA ASP A 103 -21.05 6.95 7.67
C ASP A 103 -20.12 7.32 6.48
N PRO A 104 -18.84 7.59 6.73
CA PRO A 104 -17.86 7.90 5.68
C PRO A 104 -17.60 6.71 4.76
N THR A 105 -16.93 6.97 3.64
CA THR A 105 -16.41 5.92 2.75
C THR A 105 -14.88 5.88 2.83
N ILE A 106 -14.32 4.67 2.95
CA ILE A 106 -12.87 4.41 2.84
C ILE A 106 -12.63 3.58 1.58
N LEU A 107 -11.82 4.11 0.66
CA LEU A 107 -11.27 3.34 -0.45
C LEU A 107 -9.96 2.70 0.02
N TRP A 108 -9.84 1.37 -0.16
CA TRP A 108 -8.67 0.59 0.23
C TRP A 108 -7.93 0.02 -0.97
N VAL A 109 -6.61 0.11 -0.94
CA VAL A 109 -5.72 -0.56 -1.89
C VAL A 109 -4.56 -1.25 -1.16
N ASN A 110 -4.30 -2.52 -1.47
CA ASN A 110 -3.06 -3.18 -1.08
C ASN A 110 -1.91 -2.77 -2.00
N GLY A 111 -0.69 -3.04 -1.57
CA GLY A 111 0.54 -2.62 -2.22
C GLY A 111 1.08 -3.58 -3.28
N GLY A 112 2.19 -4.19 -2.99
CA GLY A 112 2.92 -5.10 -3.87
C GLY A 112 4.25 -4.52 -4.39
N PRO A 113 4.33 -3.72 -5.50
CA PRO A 113 3.27 -3.30 -6.42
C PRO A 113 2.58 -4.46 -7.15
N ALA A 114 1.40 -4.19 -7.67
CA ALA A 114 0.58 -5.15 -8.42
C ALA A 114 0.08 -6.37 -7.60
N ALA A 115 -0.07 -6.23 -6.27
CA ALA A 115 -0.86 -7.15 -5.47
C ALA A 115 -2.36 -6.82 -5.60
N SER A 116 -3.19 -7.86 -5.42
CA SER A 116 -4.64 -7.71 -5.30
C SER A 116 -4.99 -7.11 -3.93
N SER A 117 -6.07 -6.36 -3.87
CA SER A 117 -6.62 -5.86 -2.60
C SER A 117 -7.61 -6.84 -1.94
N MET A 118 -7.84 -8.00 -2.54
CA MET A 118 -8.71 -9.02 -1.96
C MET A 118 -8.16 -9.66 -0.68
N PRO A 119 -6.84 -9.85 -0.47
CA PRO A 119 -6.31 -10.20 0.84
C PRO A 119 -6.74 -9.22 1.93
N GLY A 120 -6.60 -7.92 1.73
CA GLY A 120 -7.08 -6.89 2.66
C GLY A 120 -8.59 -7.00 2.92
N PHE A 121 -9.38 -7.24 1.86
CA PHE A 121 -10.83 -7.44 2.01
C PHE A 121 -11.18 -8.67 2.86
N PHE A 122 -10.55 -9.82 2.64
CA PHE A 122 -10.95 -11.06 3.30
C PHE A 122 -10.22 -11.35 4.61
N GLN A 123 -9.08 -10.72 4.87
CA GLN A 123 -8.26 -11.08 6.02
C GLN A 123 -8.07 -9.96 7.01
N GLU A 124 -8.30 -8.72 6.57
CA GLU A 124 -8.02 -7.54 7.38
C GLU A 124 -9.30 -6.76 7.66
N ILE A 125 -9.68 -5.86 6.76
CA ILE A 125 -10.67 -4.79 7.02
C ILE A 125 -12.10 -5.14 6.61
N GLY A 126 -12.28 -6.10 5.72
CA GLY A 126 -13.56 -6.36 5.08
C GLY A 126 -14.59 -7.05 5.98
N PRO A 127 -15.85 -7.15 5.52
CA PRO A 127 -16.98 -7.58 6.34
C PRO A 127 -16.99 -9.07 6.68
N CYS A 128 -16.21 -9.88 5.98
CA CYS A 128 -16.10 -11.32 6.22
C CYS A 128 -14.67 -11.81 6.11
N THR A 129 -14.40 -12.97 6.70
CA THR A 129 -13.10 -13.67 6.64
C THR A 129 -13.25 -15.04 6.00
N LEU A 130 -12.20 -15.49 5.31
CA LEU A 130 -12.14 -16.84 4.74
C LEU A 130 -12.00 -17.90 5.82
N VAL A 131 -12.72 -19.01 5.69
CA VAL A 131 -12.65 -20.16 6.58
C VAL A 131 -11.76 -21.25 5.95
N GLY A 132 -10.92 -21.90 6.77
CA GLY A 132 -10.05 -23.00 6.33
C GLY A 132 -9.06 -22.58 5.25
N ASN A 133 -8.44 -21.40 5.40
CA ASN A 133 -7.42 -20.89 4.47
C ASN A 133 -7.95 -20.83 3.02
N GLY A 134 -9.22 -20.44 2.85
CA GLY A 134 -9.88 -20.33 1.55
C GLY A 134 -10.26 -21.68 0.91
N THR A 135 -10.06 -22.80 1.58
CA THR A 135 -10.39 -24.13 1.04
C THR A 135 -11.78 -24.63 1.41
N SER A 136 -12.43 -24.03 2.41
CA SER A 136 -13.80 -24.36 2.80
C SER A 136 -14.82 -24.07 1.71
N ASN A 137 -15.90 -24.88 1.60
CA ASN A 137 -16.87 -24.83 0.50
C ASN A 137 -18.27 -24.40 0.96
N GLY A 138 -19.08 -23.95 -0.01
CA GLY A 138 -20.47 -23.58 0.19
C GLY A 138 -20.64 -22.33 1.05
N THR A 139 -21.76 -22.23 1.76
CA THR A 139 -22.09 -21.08 2.63
C THR A 139 -21.19 -20.95 3.86
N ASN A 140 -20.34 -21.96 4.12
CA ASN A 140 -19.38 -21.94 5.22
C ASN A 140 -17.98 -21.57 4.74
N ALA A 141 -17.81 -21.05 3.53
CA ALA A 141 -16.52 -20.65 2.99
C ALA A 141 -16.02 -19.34 3.62
N THR A 142 -16.93 -18.53 4.13
CA THR A 142 -16.62 -17.28 4.84
C THR A 142 -17.39 -17.19 6.15
N SER A 143 -16.90 -16.39 7.08
CA SER A 143 -17.57 -16.04 8.33
C SER A 143 -17.58 -14.53 8.51
N VAL A 144 -18.55 -14.01 9.26
CA VAL A 144 -18.61 -12.57 9.58
C VAL A 144 -17.33 -12.14 10.28
N ASN A 145 -16.74 -11.04 9.83
CA ASN A 145 -15.69 -10.34 10.57
C ASN A 145 -16.33 -9.38 11.58
N PRO A 146 -16.25 -9.64 12.89
CA PRO A 146 -16.84 -8.75 13.89
C PRO A 146 -16.12 -7.41 14.02
N ASP A 147 -14.82 -7.38 13.69
CA ASP A 147 -13.95 -6.21 13.84
C ASP A 147 -13.73 -5.47 12.50
N SER A 148 -14.61 -5.73 11.54
CA SER A 148 -14.54 -5.08 10.22
C SER A 148 -14.76 -3.57 10.31
N TRP A 149 -14.07 -2.85 9.42
CA TRP A 149 -14.26 -1.41 9.26
C TRP A 149 -15.65 -1.04 8.72
N VAL A 150 -16.43 -1.99 8.18
CA VAL A 150 -17.85 -1.74 7.86
C VAL A 150 -18.72 -1.49 9.10
N ASN A 151 -18.17 -1.59 10.30
CA ASN A 151 -18.85 -1.18 11.53
C ASN A 151 -18.92 0.35 11.72
N PHE A 152 -18.17 1.13 10.93
CA PHE A 152 -18.13 2.59 11.05
C PHE A 152 -17.88 3.33 9.72
N ALA A 153 -17.76 2.61 8.61
CA ALA A 153 -17.53 3.19 7.28
C ALA A 153 -18.09 2.28 6.18
N ASN A 154 -18.40 2.85 5.02
CA ASN A 154 -18.50 2.08 3.78
C ASN A 154 -17.10 1.74 3.29
N ILE A 155 -16.89 0.54 2.77
CA ILE A 155 -15.57 0.10 2.30
C ILE A 155 -15.61 -0.17 0.81
N LEU A 156 -14.77 0.52 0.05
CA LEU A 156 -14.54 0.32 -1.37
C LEU A 156 -13.13 -0.26 -1.57
N VAL A 157 -13.04 -1.55 -1.86
CA VAL A 157 -11.76 -2.21 -2.12
C VAL A 157 -11.51 -2.29 -3.62
N LEU A 158 -10.35 -1.86 -4.07
CA LEU A 158 -10.00 -1.73 -5.48
C LEU A 158 -8.78 -2.60 -5.83
N ASP A 159 -8.94 -3.53 -6.75
CA ASP A 159 -7.81 -4.20 -7.39
C ASP A 159 -7.14 -3.25 -8.39
N GLN A 160 -5.92 -2.87 -8.13
CA GLN A 160 -5.12 -1.97 -8.96
C GLN A 160 -3.61 -2.30 -8.80
N PRO A 161 -2.78 -1.96 -9.79
CA PRO A 161 -3.08 -1.43 -11.12
C PRO A 161 -3.85 -2.42 -12.02
N ALA A 162 -4.31 -1.98 -13.20
CA ALA A 162 -4.92 -2.89 -14.18
C ALA A 162 -3.98 -4.05 -14.50
N GLY A 163 -4.48 -5.29 -14.35
CA GLY A 163 -3.68 -6.51 -14.43
C GLY A 163 -3.33 -7.13 -13.06
N ALA A 164 -3.64 -6.45 -11.94
CA ALA A 164 -3.57 -7.03 -10.60
C ALA A 164 -4.90 -7.70 -10.22
N GLY A 165 -4.85 -8.81 -9.50
CA GLY A 165 -6.01 -9.52 -8.97
C GLY A 165 -7.06 -9.85 -10.02
N LEU A 166 -8.28 -9.34 -9.81
CA LEU A 166 -9.41 -9.50 -10.73
C LEU A 166 -9.53 -8.35 -11.75
N SER A 167 -8.69 -7.34 -11.68
CA SER A 167 -8.57 -6.29 -12.69
C SER A 167 -7.84 -6.79 -13.93
N SER A 168 -8.11 -6.18 -15.08
CA SER A 168 -7.55 -6.65 -16.34
C SER A 168 -6.98 -5.55 -17.21
N ALA A 169 -5.93 -5.92 -17.94
CA ALA A 169 -5.35 -5.18 -19.04
C ALA A 169 -5.15 -6.13 -20.21
N SER A 170 -5.41 -5.69 -21.43
CA SER A 170 -5.21 -6.48 -22.64
C SER A 170 -3.92 -6.08 -23.36
N GLY A 171 -3.20 -7.07 -23.93
CA GLY A 171 -1.91 -6.82 -24.57
C GLY A 171 -0.91 -6.18 -23.60
N ASP A 172 -0.23 -5.13 -24.04
CA ASP A 172 0.78 -4.39 -23.27
C ASP A 172 0.20 -3.12 -22.61
N SER A 173 -1.13 -3.09 -22.35
CA SER A 173 -1.80 -1.89 -21.81
C SER A 173 -1.74 -1.75 -20.28
N ALA A 174 -1.22 -2.75 -19.57
CA ALA A 174 -1.05 -2.66 -18.12
C ALA A 174 -0.15 -1.46 -17.75
N PRO A 175 -0.55 -0.61 -16.79
CA PRO A 175 0.30 0.49 -16.37
C PRO A 175 1.58 -0.05 -15.73
N THR A 176 2.70 0.57 -16.05
CA THR A 176 4.03 0.19 -15.58
C THR A 176 4.66 1.23 -14.69
N THR A 177 4.00 2.37 -14.52
CA THR A 177 4.48 3.52 -13.75
C THR A 177 3.39 4.04 -12.81
N LEU A 178 3.80 4.78 -11.76
CA LEU A 178 2.87 5.48 -10.86
C LEU A 178 2.00 6.47 -11.63
N SER A 179 2.57 7.20 -12.57
CA SER A 179 1.85 8.19 -13.37
C SER A 179 0.75 7.55 -14.23
N GLU A 180 1.01 6.40 -14.87
CA GLU A 180 -0.01 5.66 -15.62
C GLU A 180 -1.10 5.10 -14.70
N GLY A 181 -0.72 4.57 -13.53
CA GLY A 181 -1.66 4.09 -12.50
C GLY A 181 -2.55 5.22 -11.97
N THR A 182 -2.02 6.43 -11.81
CA THR A 182 -2.77 7.62 -11.39
C THR A 182 -3.92 7.95 -12.35
N VAL A 183 -3.67 7.86 -13.66
CA VAL A 183 -4.71 8.11 -14.67
C VAL A 183 -5.85 7.11 -14.54
N ASP A 184 -5.52 5.82 -14.45
CA ASP A 184 -6.53 4.76 -14.30
C ASP A 184 -7.34 4.92 -13.01
N PHE A 185 -6.68 5.24 -11.89
CA PHE A 185 -7.31 5.50 -10.60
C PHE A 185 -8.29 6.68 -10.67
N GLY A 186 -7.86 7.81 -11.26
CA GLY A 186 -8.69 9.01 -11.41
C GLY A 186 -9.95 8.75 -12.24
N VAL A 187 -9.81 8.03 -13.37
CA VAL A 187 -10.95 7.64 -14.21
C VAL A 187 -11.91 6.69 -13.48
N PHE A 188 -11.37 5.69 -12.76
CA PHE A 188 -12.17 4.80 -11.94
C PHE A 188 -12.99 5.58 -10.91
N LEU A 189 -12.32 6.43 -10.15
CA LEU A 189 -12.93 7.17 -9.05
C LEU A 189 -14.02 8.12 -9.55
N ALA A 190 -13.76 8.88 -10.63
CA ALA A 190 -14.75 9.75 -11.24
C ALA A 190 -16.01 8.98 -11.69
N LYS A 191 -15.84 7.82 -12.33
CA LYS A 191 -16.96 6.96 -12.77
C LYS A 191 -17.73 6.34 -11.61
N PHE A 192 -17.02 5.92 -10.55
CA PHE A 192 -17.66 5.32 -9.37
C PHE A 192 -18.46 6.36 -8.59
N VAL A 193 -17.87 7.53 -8.30
CA VAL A 193 -18.53 8.64 -7.60
C VAL A 193 -19.74 9.15 -8.38
N ALA A 194 -19.63 9.34 -9.69
CA ALA A 194 -20.75 9.78 -10.52
C ALA A 194 -21.96 8.83 -10.47
N ARG A 195 -21.71 7.53 -10.28
CA ARG A 195 -22.77 6.52 -10.16
C ARG A 195 -23.34 6.37 -8.75
N SER A 196 -22.52 6.61 -7.74
CA SER A 196 -22.86 6.32 -6.34
C SER A 196 -22.55 7.52 -5.41
N PRO A 197 -22.98 8.75 -5.76
CA PRO A 197 -22.59 9.96 -5.02
C PRO A 197 -23.10 9.98 -3.58
N GLN A 198 -24.14 9.19 -3.26
CA GLN A 198 -24.74 9.14 -1.92
C GLN A 198 -23.78 8.63 -0.85
N TYR A 199 -22.78 7.82 -1.20
CA TYR A 199 -21.82 7.26 -0.23
C TYR A 199 -20.65 8.20 0.11
N PHE A 200 -20.59 9.39 -0.49
CA PHE A 200 -19.46 10.33 -0.32
C PHE A 200 -19.87 11.66 0.31
N GLN A 201 -21.01 11.69 1.00
CA GLN A 201 -21.55 12.92 1.59
C GLN A 201 -21.00 13.22 2.99
N HIS A 202 -20.51 12.21 3.71
CA HIS A 202 -20.14 12.28 5.13
C HIS A 202 -18.68 11.91 5.41
N GLY A 203 -17.82 12.15 4.45
CA GLY A 203 -16.38 11.92 4.52
C GLY A 203 -15.89 10.86 3.53
N PHE A 204 -14.75 11.16 2.92
CA PHE A 204 -14.11 10.26 1.99
C PHE A 204 -12.61 10.17 2.28
N TYR A 205 -12.15 8.97 2.52
CA TYR A 205 -10.75 8.67 2.84
C TYR A 205 -10.19 7.65 1.86
N VAL A 206 -8.89 7.74 1.58
CA VAL A 206 -8.17 6.78 0.75
C VAL A 206 -7.10 6.12 1.59
N ALA A 207 -7.17 4.81 1.73
CA ALA A 207 -6.26 3.99 2.52
C ALA A 207 -5.36 3.14 1.62
N GLY A 208 -4.09 3.02 1.97
CA GLY A 208 -3.15 2.17 1.25
C GLY A 208 -2.15 1.49 2.15
N GLU A 209 -1.96 0.20 1.92
CA GLU A 209 -1.05 -0.64 2.67
C GLU A 209 0.24 -0.91 1.89
N SER A 210 1.37 -1.04 2.60
CA SER A 210 2.65 -1.44 2.03
C SER A 210 3.07 -0.49 0.89
N PHE A 211 3.21 -0.98 -0.33
CA PHE A 211 3.43 -0.15 -1.51
C PHE A 211 2.29 0.86 -1.78
N GLY A 212 1.16 0.74 -1.07
CA GLY A 212 0.12 1.78 -0.98
C GLY A 212 0.65 3.14 -0.52
N GLY A 213 1.77 3.18 0.21
CA GLY A 213 2.52 4.39 0.54
C GLY A 213 3.12 5.11 -0.67
N ARG A 214 3.23 4.43 -1.82
CA ARG A 214 3.57 5.04 -3.12
C ARG A 214 2.32 5.43 -3.89
N TYR A 215 1.32 4.54 -3.94
CA TYR A 215 0.09 4.77 -4.68
C TYR A 215 -0.71 5.94 -4.13
N VAL A 216 -1.08 5.86 -2.85
CA VAL A 216 -2.08 6.78 -2.27
C VAL A 216 -1.61 8.23 -2.26
N PRO A 217 -0.39 8.57 -1.76
CA PRO A 217 0.04 9.97 -1.81
C PRO A 217 0.11 10.51 -3.24
N ARG A 218 0.61 9.73 -4.20
CA ARG A 218 0.73 10.16 -5.60
C ARG A 218 -0.64 10.34 -6.25
N TYR A 219 -1.52 9.33 -6.17
CA TYR A 219 -2.83 9.35 -6.80
C TYR A 219 -3.73 10.45 -6.23
N VAL A 220 -3.74 10.58 -4.91
CA VAL A 220 -4.56 11.59 -4.23
C VAL A 220 -4.05 13.01 -4.49
N SER A 221 -2.72 13.21 -4.56
CA SER A 221 -2.15 14.51 -4.93
C SER A 221 -2.62 14.98 -6.31
N ASP A 222 -2.63 14.10 -7.30
CA ASP A 222 -3.07 14.46 -8.67
C ASP A 222 -4.59 14.74 -8.73
N VAL A 223 -5.39 13.97 -7.98
CA VAL A 223 -6.85 14.21 -7.88
C VAL A 223 -7.13 15.55 -7.21
N VAL A 224 -6.51 15.84 -6.07
CA VAL A 224 -6.72 17.08 -5.31
C VAL A 224 -6.16 18.29 -6.06
N SER A 225 -5.01 18.17 -6.72
CA SER A 225 -4.46 19.23 -7.58
C SER A 225 -5.45 19.59 -8.69
N SER A 226 -6.05 18.60 -9.34
CA SER A 226 -7.07 18.82 -10.36
C SER A 226 -8.30 19.57 -9.82
N GLN A 227 -8.70 19.28 -8.57
CA GLN A 227 -9.79 19.99 -7.88
C GLN A 227 -9.41 21.44 -7.59
N LEU A 228 -8.22 21.68 -7.03
CA LEU A 228 -7.73 23.04 -6.70
C LEU A 228 -7.54 23.90 -7.95
N GLU A 229 -7.12 23.31 -9.06
CA GLU A 229 -7.01 23.99 -10.36
C GLU A 229 -8.36 24.25 -11.02
N GLY A 230 -9.45 23.70 -10.48
CA GLY A 230 -10.81 23.86 -11.02
C GLY A 230 -10.98 23.23 -12.41
N LYS A 231 -10.30 22.11 -12.68
CA LYS A 231 -10.46 21.38 -13.94
C LYS A 231 -11.91 20.90 -14.10
N GLN A 232 -12.41 20.94 -15.33
CA GLN A 232 -13.81 20.63 -15.63
C GLN A 232 -14.17 19.17 -15.32
N ASP A 233 -13.20 18.29 -15.37
CA ASP A 233 -13.29 16.84 -15.10
C ASP A 233 -12.79 16.45 -13.72
N ALA A 234 -12.53 17.45 -12.85
CA ALA A 234 -12.11 17.19 -11.47
C ALA A 234 -13.17 16.38 -10.72
N LEU A 235 -12.71 15.54 -9.79
CA LEU A 235 -13.58 14.73 -8.93
C LEU A 235 -14.58 15.63 -8.19
N ALA A 236 -15.87 15.26 -8.25
CA ALA A 236 -16.95 16.08 -7.70
C ALA A 236 -17.08 16.01 -6.16
N VAL A 237 -16.33 15.12 -5.49
CA VAL A 237 -16.35 14.96 -4.03
C VAL A 237 -14.97 15.26 -3.46
N ARG A 238 -14.94 15.85 -2.25
CA ARG A 238 -13.69 16.11 -1.54
C ARG A 238 -13.14 14.80 -0.99
N ILE A 239 -11.81 14.65 -1.02
CA ILE A 239 -11.08 13.68 -0.21
C ILE A 239 -10.70 14.38 1.10
N ASP A 240 -11.08 13.82 2.24
CA ASP A 240 -10.87 14.44 3.57
C ASP A 240 -9.55 13.99 4.22
N GLY A 241 -9.02 12.85 3.80
CA GLY A 241 -7.73 12.38 4.31
C GLY A 241 -7.24 11.10 3.67
N ILE A 242 -6.00 10.74 4.01
CA ILE A 242 -5.38 9.48 3.63
C ILE A 242 -4.97 8.69 4.87
N ILE A 243 -5.00 7.36 4.74
CA ILE A 243 -4.57 6.41 5.77
C ILE A 243 -3.45 5.56 5.17
N LEU A 244 -2.28 5.62 5.77
CA LEU A 244 -1.08 4.92 5.33
C LEU A 244 -0.79 3.80 6.32
N VAL A 245 -0.90 2.55 5.86
CA VAL A 245 -0.89 1.34 6.66
C VAL A 245 0.37 0.55 6.33
N ASP A 246 1.26 0.36 7.31
CA ASP A 246 2.54 -0.35 7.09
C ASP A 246 3.19 0.11 5.76
N ALA A 247 3.27 1.46 5.58
CA ALA A 247 3.31 2.09 4.28
C ALA A 247 4.74 2.41 3.81
N PHE A 248 5.07 1.99 2.59
CA PHE A 248 6.35 2.27 1.94
C PHE A 248 6.34 3.65 1.29
N VAL A 249 6.56 4.71 2.08
CA VAL A 249 6.67 6.11 1.59
C VAL A 249 8.12 6.46 1.30
N ASP A 250 9.04 6.25 2.27
CA ASP A 250 10.49 6.39 2.13
C ASP A 250 11.23 5.13 2.60
N GLY A 251 11.63 4.28 1.67
CA GLY A 251 12.33 3.03 2.00
C GLY A 251 13.67 3.21 2.69
N ILE A 252 14.32 4.36 2.55
CA ILE A 252 15.63 4.61 3.16
C ILE A 252 15.50 4.83 4.66
N SER A 253 14.50 5.60 5.08
CA SER A 253 14.17 5.80 6.50
C SER A 253 13.87 4.47 7.21
N HIS A 254 13.16 3.56 6.54
CA HIS A 254 12.91 2.23 7.09
C HIS A 254 14.19 1.38 7.23
N MET A 255 15.10 1.42 6.24
CA MET A 255 16.39 0.73 6.37
C MET A 255 17.25 1.33 7.49
N ILE A 256 17.27 2.66 7.64
CA ILE A 256 17.95 3.31 8.76
C ILE A 256 17.35 2.86 10.10
N GLY A 257 16.02 2.71 10.15
CA GLY A 257 15.29 2.21 11.31
C GLY A 257 15.67 0.78 11.75
N HIS A 258 16.39 0.01 10.94
CA HIS A 258 16.95 -1.30 11.36
C HIS A 258 17.88 -1.17 12.56
N HIS A 259 18.59 -0.03 12.71
CA HIS A 259 19.43 0.17 13.87
C HIS A 259 18.59 0.20 15.17
N GLU A 260 17.54 1.02 15.22
CA GLU A 260 16.67 1.11 16.40
C GLU A 260 15.91 -0.18 16.63
N LEU A 261 15.45 -0.84 15.55
CA LEU A 261 14.67 -2.08 15.64
C LEU A 261 15.48 -3.27 16.16
N PHE A 262 16.74 -3.41 15.75
CA PHE A 262 17.55 -4.61 16.01
C PHE A 262 18.73 -4.40 16.98
N CYS A 263 19.07 -3.14 17.30
CA CYS A 263 20.18 -2.80 18.18
C CYS A 263 19.73 -2.18 19.51
N THR A 264 18.42 -1.94 19.71
CA THR A 264 17.85 -1.42 20.96
C THR A 264 16.70 -2.31 21.44
N ASP A 265 16.28 -2.17 22.70
CA ASP A 265 15.17 -2.94 23.27
C ASP A 265 13.83 -2.19 23.20
N GLU A 266 13.73 -1.12 22.40
CA GLU A 266 12.57 -0.23 22.39
C GLU A 266 11.36 -0.86 21.66
N TYR A 267 11.58 -1.62 20.58
CA TYR A 267 10.48 -2.02 19.70
C TYR A 267 10.15 -3.51 19.74
N GLN A 268 11.15 -4.38 19.78
CA GLN A 268 10.95 -5.83 19.80
C GLN A 268 12.17 -6.54 20.40
N ASP A 269 12.04 -7.81 20.80
CA ASP A 269 13.07 -8.62 21.46
C ASP A 269 13.41 -9.93 20.73
N LEU A 270 12.75 -10.19 19.58
CA LEU A 270 12.88 -11.46 18.85
C LEU A 270 14.20 -11.60 18.09
N LEU A 271 14.66 -10.51 17.47
CA LEU A 271 15.90 -10.45 16.68
C LEU A 271 16.78 -9.33 17.20
N ARG A 272 18.02 -9.69 17.60
CA ARG A 272 19.05 -8.73 17.99
C ARG A 272 20.31 -8.96 17.18
N PHE A 273 20.83 -7.88 16.62
CA PHE A 273 22.15 -7.92 16.00
C PHE A 273 23.24 -7.88 17.07
N ASN A 274 24.41 -8.44 16.75
CA ASN A 274 25.56 -8.32 17.61
C ASN A 274 26.15 -6.90 17.57
N GLU A 275 26.99 -6.56 18.57
CA GLU A 275 27.58 -5.24 18.74
C GLU A 275 28.33 -4.75 17.49
N THR A 276 29.13 -5.61 16.84
CA THR A 276 29.89 -5.26 15.64
C THR A 276 28.95 -4.91 14.47
N THR A 277 27.84 -5.62 14.30
CA THR A 277 26.82 -5.31 13.29
C THR A 277 26.15 -3.97 13.59
N CYS A 278 25.77 -3.75 14.85
CA CYS A 278 25.16 -2.50 15.28
C CYS A 278 26.08 -1.29 15.08
N GLU A 279 27.35 -1.42 15.42
CA GLU A 279 28.38 -0.39 15.16
C GLU A 279 28.53 -0.12 13.65
N SER A 280 28.50 -1.17 12.83
CA SER A 280 28.62 -1.03 11.37
C SER A 280 27.43 -0.28 10.77
N ILE A 281 26.21 -0.61 11.20
CA ILE A 281 24.99 0.09 10.78
C ILE A 281 25.04 1.55 11.24
N ALA A 282 25.34 1.80 12.52
CA ALA A 282 25.43 3.15 13.07
C ALA A 282 26.45 4.03 12.31
N ALA A 283 27.59 3.46 11.90
CA ALA A 283 28.58 4.16 11.10
C ALA A 283 28.11 4.50 9.67
N ALA A 284 27.17 3.72 9.12
CA ALA A 284 26.61 3.95 7.77
C ALA A 284 25.51 5.02 7.75
N ILE A 285 24.77 5.21 8.84
CA ILE A 285 23.60 6.09 8.92
C ILE A 285 23.89 7.53 8.47
N PRO A 286 24.94 8.24 8.96
CA PRO A 286 25.14 9.65 8.59
C PRO A 286 25.30 9.87 7.08
N ARG A 287 25.89 8.90 6.37
CA ARG A 287 26.02 8.98 4.92
C ARG A 287 24.70 8.64 4.22
N ALA A 288 23.92 7.68 4.73
CA ALA A 288 22.59 7.38 4.19
C ALA A 288 21.67 8.60 4.31
N GLU A 289 21.64 9.27 5.45
CA GLU A 289 20.87 10.50 5.68
C GLU A 289 21.30 11.63 4.75
N HIS A 290 22.59 11.84 4.57
CA HIS A 290 23.08 12.85 3.64
C HIS A 290 22.65 12.56 2.19
N LEU A 291 22.76 11.32 1.74
CA LEU A 291 22.36 10.92 0.39
C LEU A 291 20.83 10.97 0.22
N LEU A 292 20.08 10.65 1.27
CA LEU A 292 18.61 10.79 1.27
C LEU A 292 18.18 12.24 1.10
N ASN A 293 18.83 13.18 1.80
CA ASN A 293 18.57 14.61 1.62
C ASN A 293 18.85 15.05 0.18
N VAL A 294 19.95 14.59 -0.44
CA VAL A 294 20.24 14.89 -1.85
C VAL A 294 19.12 14.34 -2.76
N CYS A 295 18.67 13.11 -2.54
CA CYS A 295 17.56 12.52 -3.29
C CYS A 295 16.26 13.31 -3.13
N GLN A 296 15.90 13.67 -1.90
CA GLN A 296 14.67 14.42 -1.62
C GLN A 296 14.71 15.85 -2.19
N ASP A 297 15.88 16.48 -2.23
CA ASP A 297 16.04 17.81 -2.80
C ASP A 297 15.99 17.82 -4.33
N SER A 298 16.61 16.84 -4.98
CA SER A 298 16.69 16.76 -6.44
C SER A 298 15.46 16.10 -7.07
N GLU A 299 14.85 15.12 -6.39
CA GLU A 299 13.88 14.18 -6.96
C GLU A 299 14.40 13.49 -8.24
N ASP A 300 15.71 13.46 -8.42
CA ASP A 300 16.33 12.78 -9.55
C ASP A 300 16.42 11.27 -9.26
N PRO A 301 15.92 10.41 -10.16
CA PRO A 301 15.97 8.97 -9.97
C PRO A 301 17.39 8.42 -9.76
N LEU A 302 18.43 9.05 -10.34
CA LEU A 302 19.81 8.61 -10.16
C LEU A 302 20.30 8.91 -8.75
N ASP A 303 20.07 10.11 -8.24
CA ASP A 303 20.43 10.48 -6.86
C ASP A 303 19.73 9.56 -5.86
N CYS A 304 18.43 9.30 -6.07
CA CYS A 304 17.64 8.40 -5.24
C CYS A 304 18.10 6.93 -5.34
N SER A 305 18.53 6.49 -6.52
CA SER A 305 19.13 5.17 -6.71
C SER A 305 20.45 5.02 -5.98
N VAL A 306 21.26 6.07 -5.89
CA VAL A 306 22.54 6.05 -5.17
C VAL A 306 22.33 5.80 -3.69
N VAL A 307 21.39 6.49 -3.04
CA VAL A 307 21.09 6.25 -1.61
C VAL A 307 20.49 4.88 -1.40
N THR A 308 19.60 4.42 -2.29
CA THR A 308 19.00 3.09 -2.20
C THR A 308 20.09 2.00 -2.24
N GLN A 309 20.99 2.06 -3.20
CA GLN A 309 22.11 1.10 -3.30
C GLN A 309 23.04 1.15 -2.08
N TYR A 310 23.32 2.36 -1.59
CA TYR A 310 24.13 2.53 -0.39
C TYR A 310 23.49 1.89 0.84
N ALA A 311 22.21 2.14 1.09
CA ALA A 311 21.47 1.59 2.23
C ALA A 311 21.35 0.07 2.14
N LEU A 312 21.03 -0.47 0.95
CA LEU A 312 20.98 -1.93 0.71
C LEU A 312 22.32 -2.61 1.02
N ALA A 313 23.44 -1.99 0.65
CA ALA A 313 24.78 -2.59 0.80
C ALA A 313 25.38 -2.45 2.21
N ASN A 314 24.96 -1.46 3.00
CA ASN A 314 25.60 -1.12 4.27
C ASN A 314 24.68 -1.25 5.49
N ILE A 315 23.37 -1.34 5.28
CA ILE A 315 22.35 -1.42 6.36
C ILE A 315 21.48 -2.66 6.18
N ASP A 316 20.72 -2.74 5.10
CA ASP A 316 19.74 -3.80 4.86
C ASP A 316 20.37 -5.19 4.65
N VAL A 317 21.63 -5.25 4.21
CA VAL A 317 22.38 -6.49 4.01
C VAL A 317 22.38 -7.40 5.25
N TYR A 318 22.35 -6.84 6.44
CA TYR A 318 22.37 -7.63 7.68
C TYR A 318 21.01 -8.29 7.94
N LEU A 319 19.89 -7.58 7.73
CA LEU A 319 18.56 -8.19 7.79
C LEU A 319 18.41 -9.29 6.74
N ARG A 320 18.86 -9.05 5.51
CA ARG A 320 18.82 -10.06 4.44
C ARG A 320 19.59 -11.32 4.79
N ALA A 321 20.71 -11.18 5.48
CA ALA A 321 21.48 -12.31 5.96
C ALA A 321 20.71 -13.13 7.00
N GLU A 322 19.98 -12.50 7.92
CA GLU A 322 19.14 -13.21 8.90
C GLU A 322 17.92 -13.87 8.23
N VAL A 323 17.26 -13.18 7.31
CA VAL A 323 16.14 -13.73 6.52
C VAL A 323 16.58 -14.94 5.71
N ALA A 324 17.78 -14.92 5.13
CA ALA A 324 18.35 -16.06 4.39
C ALA A 324 18.55 -17.32 5.26
N THR A 325 18.58 -17.20 6.59
CA THR A 325 18.57 -18.35 7.48
C THR A 325 17.24 -19.11 7.53
N GLY A 326 16.17 -18.50 7.04
CA GLY A 326 14.80 -19.02 7.10
C GLY A 326 14.13 -18.91 8.48
N LYS A 327 14.85 -18.36 9.47
CA LYS A 327 14.33 -18.25 10.85
C LYS A 327 13.31 -17.16 11.03
N TYR A 328 13.43 -16.08 10.27
CA TYR A 328 12.57 -14.89 10.38
C TYR A 328 11.96 -14.53 9.03
N SER A 329 10.69 -14.10 9.02
CA SER A 329 10.10 -13.39 7.91
C SER A 329 10.31 -11.89 8.11
N PRO A 330 10.74 -11.14 7.09
CA PRO A 330 10.84 -9.68 7.20
C PRO A 330 9.47 -8.99 7.29
N TYR A 331 8.41 -9.68 6.90
CA TYR A 331 7.02 -9.18 7.02
C TYR A 331 6.45 -9.37 8.43
N ASP A 332 6.94 -10.37 9.16
CA ASP A 332 6.55 -10.63 10.55
C ASP A 332 7.66 -11.39 11.26
N LEU A 333 8.40 -10.71 12.11
CA LEU A 333 9.53 -11.30 12.85
C LEU A 333 9.14 -12.47 13.79
N ARG A 334 7.85 -12.64 14.08
CA ARG A 334 7.31 -13.77 14.88
C ARG A 334 7.24 -15.06 14.07
N LEU A 335 7.30 -14.96 12.73
CA LEU A 335 7.14 -16.07 11.81
C LEU A 335 8.47 -16.48 11.19
N SER A 336 8.60 -17.78 10.89
CA SER A 336 9.67 -18.30 10.04
C SER A 336 9.37 -18.01 8.56
N CYS A 337 10.45 -17.94 7.76
CA CYS A 337 10.33 -17.87 6.31
C CYS A 337 10.03 -19.25 5.73
N GLU A 338 8.78 -19.58 5.47
CA GLU A 338 8.33 -20.87 4.94
C GLU A 338 8.43 -20.98 3.40
N ALA A 339 8.74 -19.86 2.74
CA ALA A 339 8.87 -19.75 1.27
C ALA A 339 10.34 -19.63 0.86
N PRO A 340 10.67 -19.74 -0.45
CA PRO A 340 11.99 -19.39 -0.94
C PRO A 340 12.41 -18.01 -0.44
N GLU A 341 13.66 -17.90 0.01
CA GLU A 341 14.29 -16.83 0.81
C GLU A 341 13.90 -15.38 0.47
N TRP A 342 13.51 -15.11 -0.74
CA TRP A 342 13.18 -13.77 -1.23
C TRP A 342 11.67 -13.46 -1.28
N PHE A 343 10.82 -14.40 -0.96
CA PHE A 343 9.39 -14.15 -0.87
C PHE A 343 8.90 -13.97 0.56
N CYS A 344 9.29 -14.75 1.50
CA CYS A 344 8.88 -14.77 2.92
C CYS A 344 7.55 -14.04 3.24
N ILE A 345 6.70 -13.86 2.23
CA ILE A 345 5.39 -13.24 2.33
C ILE A 345 4.52 -14.17 3.15
N PRO A 346 3.80 -13.67 4.16
CA PRO A 346 2.92 -14.51 4.96
C PRO A 346 1.95 -15.32 4.09
N LEU A 347 1.80 -16.62 4.37
CA LEU A 347 0.90 -17.50 3.60
C LEU A 347 -0.55 -17.01 3.57
N ALA A 348 -0.94 -16.23 4.58
CA ALA A 348 -2.24 -15.60 4.66
C ALA A 348 -2.58 -14.79 3.40
N GLU A 349 -1.61 -14.11 2.79
CA GLU A 349 -1.78 -13.34 1.55
C GLU A 349 -2.31 -14.19 0.39
N PHE A 350 -2.04 -15.48 0.40
CA PHE A 350 -2.42 -16.39 -0.68
C PHE A 350 -3.72 -17.16 -0.41
N TYR A 351 -4.34 -17.02 0.77
CA TYR A 351 -5.58 -17.75 1.10
C TYR A 351 -6.78 -17.38 0.22
N THR A 352 -6.73 -16.23 -0.43
CA THR A 352 -7.75 -15.80 -1.39
C THR A 352 -7.69 -16.58 -2.72
N GLU A 353 -6.54 -17.14 -3.11
CA GLU A 353 -6.39 -17.84 -4.39
C GLU A 353 -7.26 -19.11 -4.51
N PRO A 354 -7.24 -20.05 -3.55
CA PRO A 354 -8.12 -21.23 -3.62
C PRO A 354 -9.61 -20.87 -3.65
N TYR A 355 -9.98 -19.73 -3.08
CA TYR A 355 -11.36 -19.28 -3.02
C TYR A 355 -11.81 -18.55 -4.29
N LEU A 356 -11.09 -17.51 -4.71
CA LEU A 356 -11.46 -16.66 -5.84
C LEU A 356 -11.22 -17.31 -7.22
N ASN A 357 -10.49 -18.42 -7.28
CA ASN A 357 -10.34 -19.22 -8.51
C ASN A 357 -11.49 -20.22 -8.73
N ARG A 358 -12.49 -20.28 -7.86
CA ARG A 358 -13.67 -21.15 -8.06
C ARG A 358 -14.57 -20.56 -9.13
N PRO A 359 -14.93 -21.35 -10.18
CA PRO A 359 -15.78 -20.85 -11.25
C PRO A 359 -17.15 -20.34 -10.76
N GLU A 360 -17.73 -20.99 -9.76
CA GLU A 360 -19.01 -20.60 -9.16
C GLU A 360 -18.91 -19.26 -8.43
N ILE A 361 -17.78 -18.98 -7.75
CA ILE A 361 -17.53 -17.70 -7.09
C ILE A 361 -17.36 -16.61 -8.15
N GLN A 362 -16.48 -16.82 -9.14
CA GLN A 362 -16.24 -15.84 -10.19
C GLN A 362 -17.51 -15.49 -10.97
N LYS A 363 -18.39 -16.49 -11.19
CA LYS A 363 -19.68 -16.24 -11.81
C LYS A 363 -20.56 -15.30 -10.97
N LEU A 364 -20.58 -15.46 -9.64
CA LEU A 364 -21.30 -14.56 -8.74
C LEU A 364 -20.70 -13.15 -8.74
N LEU A 365 -19.38 -13.03 -8.87
CA LEU A 365 -18.65 -11.75 -9.00
C LEU A 365 -18.85 -11.07 -10.36
N GLY A 366 -19.54 -11.72 -11.31
CA GLY A 366 -19.86 -11.15 -12.62
C GLY A 366 -18.91 -11.54 -13.75
N PHE A 367 -18.17 -12.64 -13.60
CA PHE A 367 -17.32 -13.17 -14.66
C PHE A 367 -18.04 -14.30 -15.41
N ASP A 368 -18.43 -14.04 -16.66
CA ASP A 368 -19.07 -15.06 -17.53
C ASP A 368 -18.07 -16.16 -17.92
N THR A 369 -16.80 -15.79 -18.07
CA THR A 369 -15.70 -16.71 -18.32
C THR A 369 -14.71 -16.59 -17.16
N PRO A 370 -14.43 -17.69 -16.44
CA PRO A 370 -13.45 -17.69 -15.36
C PRO A 370 -12.07 -17.26 -15.87
N ARG A 371 -11.37 -16.49 -15.05
CA ARG A 371 -9.98 -16.07 -15.27
C ARG A 371 -9.12 -16.51 -14.10
N GLU A 372 -7.83 -16.65 -14.32
CA GLU A 372 -6.91 -16.96 -13.24
C GLU A 372 -6.77 -15.74 -12.33
N TYR A 373 -7.14 -15.91 -11.06
CA TYR A 373 -6.86 -14.94 -9.99
C TYR A 373 -5.52 -15.27 -9.34
N ARG A 374 -4.74 -14.24 -9.08
CA ARG A 374 -3.51 -14.30 -8.29
C ARG A 374 -3.52 -13.18 -7.26
N SER A 375 -3.09 -13.48 -6.04
CA SER A 375 -2.92 -12.47 -4.99
C SER A 375 -1.86 -11.42 -5.36
N ALA A 376 -0.90 -11.78 -6.20
CA ALA A 376 0.07 -10.83 -6.75
C ALA A 376 0.44 -11.18 -8.20
N ASN A 377 0.51 -10.16 -9.06
CA ASN A 377 1.07 -10.30 -10.40
C ASN A 377 2.58 -10.04 -10.37
N PHE A 378 3.36 -11.07 -10.09
CA PHE A 378 4.82 -10.96 -9.97
C PHE A 378 5.52 -10.48 -11.24
N SER A 379 4.96 -10.74 -12.42
CA SER A 379 5.53 -10.23 -13.68
C SER A 379 5.38 -8.72 -13.77
N LEU A 380 4.20 -8.19 -13.45
CA LEU A 380 3.96 -6.75 -13.42
C LEU A 380 4.74 -6.08 -12.27
N ASN A 381 4.78 -6.72 -11.09
CA ASN A 381 5.62 -6.28 -9.97
C ASN A 381 7.08 -6.09 -10.37
N ALA A 382 7.67 -7.07 -11.09
CA ALA A 382 9.04 -6.99 -11.55
C ALA A 382 9.27 -5.83 -12.55
N ILE A 383 8.28 -5.53 -13.41
CA ILE A 383 8.35 -4.39 -14.33
C ILE A 383 8.34 -3.07 -13.54
N TRP A 384 7.41 -2.91 -12.61
CA TRP A 384 7.32 -1.73 -11.77
C TRP A 384 8.60 -1.50 -10.96
N SER A 385 9.12 -2.57 -10.32
CA SER A 385 10.32 -2.49 -9.48
C SER A 385 11.59 -2.05 -10.24
N GLN A 386 11.58 -2.11 -11.57
CA GLN A 386 12.69 -1.68 -12.42
C GLN A 386 12.54 -0.22 -12.91
N GLN A 387 11.41 0.43 -12.64
CA GLN A 387 11.23 1.83 -13.07
C GLN A 387 12.09 2.76 -12.23
N PRO A 388 12.77 3.73 -12.85
CA PRO A 388 13.65 4.67 -12.14
C PRO A 388 12.90 5.48 -11.07
N GLU A 389 11.65 5.84 -11.30
CA GLU A 389 10.81 6.58 -10.35
C GLU A 389 10.56 5.82 -9.04
N MET A 390 10.77 4.49 -9.02
CA MET A 390 10.60 3.68 -7.81
C MET A 390 11.62 3.99 -6.71
N ALA A 391 12.71 4.65 -7.06
CA ALA A 391 13.67 5.11 -6.07
C ALA A 391 13.23 6.42 -5.37
N ILE A 392 12.34 7.22 -5.99
CA ILE A 392 11.93 8.53 -5.49
C ILE A 392 10.89 8.35 -4.35
N PRO A 393 11.13 8.84 -3.12
CA PRO A 393 10.13 8.83 -2.05
C PRO A 393 8.87 9.63 -2.40
N THR A 394 7.72 9.25 -1.81
CA THR A 394 6.48 10.03 -1.94
C THR A 394 6.26 11.03 -0.78
N THR A 395 7.30 11.31 -0.02
CA THR A 395 7.28 12.27 1.09
C THR A 395 6.80 13.66 0.68
N ARG A 396 7.21 14.16 -0.50
CA ARG A 396 6.73 15.45 -1.02
C ARG A 396 5.24 15.45 -1.37
N ASN A 397 4.71 14.34 -1.87
CA ASN A 397 3.27 14.21 -2.09
C ASN A 397 2.50 14.29 -0.76
N VAL A 398 3.01 13.61 0.30
CA VAL A 398 2.40 13.70 1.64
C VAL A 398 2.48 15.13 2.18
N SER A 399 3.65 15.79 2.08
CA SER A 399 3.82 17.18 2.49
C SER A 399 2.84 18.12 1.76
N TRP A 400 2.73 17.97 0.45
CA TRP A 400 1.83 18.78 -0.37
C TRP A 400 0.36 18.55 0.01
N LEU A 401 -0.04 17.30 0.28
CA LEU A 401 -1.40 16.97 0.73
C LEU A 401 -1.73 17.62 2.09
N LEU A 402 -0.76 17.69 3.01
CA LEU A 402 -0.91 18.34 4.31
C LEU A 402 -1.00 19.86 4.20
N ASP A 403 -0.16 20.47 3.36
CA ASP A 403 -0.02 21.93 3.27
C ASP A 403 -1.02 22.55 2.29
N GLU A 404 -1.06 22.07 1.05
CA GLU A 404 -1.85 22.65 -0.03
C GLU A 404 -3.19 21.92 -0.21
N GLY A 405 -3.17 20.59 -0.07
CA GLY A 405 -4.37 19.76 -0.20
C GLY A 405 -5.34 19.89 0.96
N ASP A 406 -4.87 20.38 2.12
CA ASP A 406 -5.64 20.51 3.37
C ASP A 406 -6.26 19.19 3.84
N LEU A 407 -5.56 18.07 3.65
CA LEU A 407 -5.99 16.74 4.05
C LEU A 407 -5.47 16.39 5.45
N ARG A 408 -6.15 15.45 6.09
CA ARG A 408 -5.65 14.76 7.29
C ARG A 408 -4.91 13.49 6.87
N VAL A 409 -3.86 13.15 7.59
CA VAL A 409 -3.04 11.96 7.36
C VAL A 409 -2.93 11.15 8.64
N LEU A 410 -3.36 9.89 8.58
CA LEU A 410 -3.06 8.88 9.60
C LEU A 410 -2.03 7.92 9.03
N VAL A 411 -1.00 7.64 9.82
CA VAL A 411 0.01 6.62 9.50
C VAL A 411 0.10 5.67 10.68
N PHE A 412 0.13 4.36 10.42
CA PHE A 412 0.41 3.40 11.47
C PHE A 412 1.14 2.16 10.96
N ASN A 413 1.87 1.50 11.87
CA ASN A 413 2.76 0.40 11.55
C ASN A 413 2.87 -0.61 12.69
N GLY A 414 2.89 -1.90 12.34
CA GLY A 414 3.10 -2.98 13.29
C GLY A 414 4.55 -3.05 13.79
N VAL A 415 4.73 -3.28 15.10
CA VAL A 415 6.07 -3.26 15.72
C VAL A 415 6.97 -4.44 15.33
N TYR A 416 6.40 -5.51 14.79
CA TYR A 416 7.14 -6.69 14.31
C TYR A 416 7.43 -6.68 12.81
N ASP A 417 7.07 -5.60 12.10
CA ASP A 417 7.40 -5.38 10.69
C ASP A 417 8.86 -4.96 10.54
N ALA A 418 9.64 -5.74 9.80
CA ALA A 418 11.02 -5.41 9.46
C ALA A 418 11.20 -4.92 8.02
N GLN A 419 10.15 -5.00 7.18
CA GLN A 419 10.14 -4.40 5.84
C GLN A 419 9.90 -2.89 5.95
N ILE A 420 8.84 -2.53 6.68
CA ILE A 420 8.42 -1.16 6.95
C ILE A 420 8.57 -0.96 8.45
N THR A 421 9.72 -0.50 8.87
CA THR A 421 10.04 -0.47 10.30
C THR A 421 9.33 0.64 11.05
N THR A 422 8.76 0.35 12.22
CA THR A 422 8.16 1.35 13.09
C THR A 422 9.10 2.51 13.43
N PRO A 423 10.39 2.30 13.81
CA PRO A 423 11.31 3.42 14.03
C PRO A 423 11.60 4.21 12.75
N GLY A 424 11.67 3.55 11.60
CA GLY A 424 11.84 4.21 10.30
C GLY A 424 10.66 5.10 9.95
N MET A 425 9.43 4.63 10.21
CA MET A 425 8.20 5.41 10.05
C MET A 425 8.24 6.69 10.92
N PHE A 426 8.53 6.59 12.22
CA PHE A 426 8.62 7.80 13.07
C PHE A 426 9.70 8.76 12.59
N ARG A 427 10.86 8.26 12.16
CA ARG A 427 11.96 9.06 11.59
C ARG A 427 11.53 9.79 10.33
N GLU A 428 10.89 9.11 9.41
CA GLU A 428 10.42 9.66 8.15
C GLU A 428 9.47 10.83 8.36
N PHE A 429 8.48 10.68 9.24
CA PHE A 429 7.49 11.72 9.50
C PHE A 429 8.02 12.85 10.39
N ASP A 430 9.04 12.61 11.22
CA ASP A 430 9.77 13.65 11.93
C ASP A 430 10.59 14.55 10.98
N GLU A 431 11.03 14.00 9.87
CA GLU A 431 11.81 14.71 8.85
C GLU A 431 10.98 15.18 7.65
N LEU A 432 9.69 14.87 7.61
CA LEU A 432 8.79 15.24 6.51
C LEU A 432 8.87 16.74 6.21
N PRO A 433 9.13 17.17 4.95
CA PRO A 433 9.36 18.58 4.61
C PRO A 433 8.03 19.35 4.42
N TRP A 434 7.30 19.63 5.50
CA TRP A 434 6.03 20.34 5.50
C TRP A 434 6.00 21.50 6.50
N SER A 435 4.98 22.35 6.43
CA SER A 435 4.93 23.63 7.19
C SER A 435 4.93 23.47 8.71
N GLN A 436 4.44 22.34 9.24
CA GLN A 436 4.41 22.08 10.69
C GLN A 436 5.45 21.04 11.15
N LYS A 437 6.51 20.79 10.36
CA LYS A 437 7.56 19.83 10.70
C LYS A 437 8.08 20.01 12.12
N ASP A 438 8.50 21.22 12.49
CA ASP A 438 9.11 21.48 13.80
C ASP A 438 8.09 21.30 14.95
N VAL A 439 6.83 21.63 14.71
CA VAL A 439 5.76 21.44 15.71
C VAL A 439 5.50 19.95 15.90
N PHE A 440 5.41 19.18 14.81
CA PHE A 440 5.20 17.73 14.86
C PHE A 440 6.39 17.03 15.53
N ARG A 441 7.61 17.35 15.13
CA ARG A 441 8.84 16.76 15.66
C ARG A 441 8.96 16.90 17.19
N GLN A 442 8.46 18.00 17.75
CA GLN A 442 8.48 18.27 19.20
C GLN A 442 7.38 17.54 19.97
N GLN A 443 6.39 16.95 19.32
CA GLN A 443 5.37 16.20 20.02
C GLN A 443 5.94 14.94 20.66
N PRO A 444 5.57 14.60 21.91
CA PRO A 444 5.95 13.33 22.49
C PRO A 444 5.18 12.18 21.86
N LYS A 445 5.77 10.99 21.87
CA LYS A 445 5.01 9.75 21.72
C LYS A 445 4.24 9.52 23.01
N VAL A 446 2.96 9.24 22.90
CA VAL A 446 2.09 8.90 24.04
C VAL A 446 1.40 7.57 23.77
N ASP A 447 1.03 6.85 24.82
CA ASP A 447 0.30 5.60 24.67
C ASP A 447 -1.11 5.88 24.16
N TRP A 448 -1.54 5.17 23.13
CA TRP A 448 -2.93 5.17 22.71
C TRP A 448 -3.62 3.88 23.16
N HIS A 449 -4.93 3.97 23.44
CA HIS A 449 -5.69 2.90 24.03
C HIS A 449 -6.97 2.62 23.23
N TRP A 450 -7.43 1.39 23.32
CA TRP A 450 -8.73 0.97 22.81
C TRP A 450 -9.47 0.16 23.89
N THR A 451 -10.78 0.02 23.73
CA THR A 451 -11.61 -0.73 24.68
C THR A 451 -12.13 -1.99 24.01
N ASP A 452 -11.91 -3.12 24.60
CA ASP A 452 -12.38 -4.40 24.08
C ASP A 452 -13.87 -4.64 24.36
N ASN A 453 -14.40 -5.79 23.89
CA ASN A 453 -15.80 -6.14 24.05
C ASN A 453 -16.21 -6.47 25.51
N HIS A 454 -15.24 -6.57 26.43
CA HIS A 454 -15.45 -6.77 27.87
C HIS A 454 -15.42 -5.45 28.65
N GLY A 455 -15.05 -4.35 28.01
CA GLY A 455 -14.88 -3.03 28.60
C GLY A 455 -13.48 -2.79 29.17
N ASP A 456 -12.52 -3.68 28.90
CA ASP A 456 -11.15 -3.52 29.34
C ASP A 456 -10.40 -2.55 28.42
N VAL A 457 -9.68 -1.60 29.03
CA VAL A 457 -8.85 -0.62 28.32
C VAL A 457 -7.49 -1.24 28.06
N ILE A 458 -7.12 -1.37 26.80
CA ILE A 458 -5.90 -2.04 26.33
C ILE A 458 -5.02 -1.02 25.63
N GLN A 459 -3.74 -1.01 25.94
CA GLN A 459 -2.76 -0.22 25.19
C GLN A 459 -2.58 -0.82 23.80
N GLY A 460 -2.87 -0.05 22.76
CA GLY A 460 -2.74 -0.50 21.37
C GLY A 460 -1.37 -0.21 20.75
N GLY A 461 -0.62 0.73 21.34
CA GLY A 461 0.67 1.17 20.87
C GLY A 461 1.04 2.56 21.36
N GLN A 462 1.87 3.26 20.60
CA GLN A 462 2.25 4.65 20.84
C GLN A 462 1.83 5.52 19.67
N ILE A 463 1.37 6.74 19.94
CA ILE A 463 0.99 7.70 18.91
C ILE A 463 1.66 9.04 19.15
N LYS A 464 1.98 9.73 18.08
CA LYS A 464 2.51 11.08 18.02
C LYS A 464 1.73 11.87 16.99
N GLY A 465 1.36 13.11 17.29
CA GLY A 465 0.58 13.83 16.28
C GLY A 465 0.29 15.28 16.56
N VAL A 466 -0.19 15.90 15.51
CA VAL A 466 -0.88 17.20 15.47
C VAL A 466 -2.19 17.01 14.69
N PRO A 467 -3.13 17.98 14.69
CA PRO A 467 -4.45 17.75 14.11
C PRO A 467 -4.49 17.20 12.67
N LYS A 468 -3.51 17.58 11.83
CA LYS A 468 -3.47 17.13 10.44
C LYS A 468 -2.66 15.85 10.21
N LEU A 469 -1.72 15.52 11.08
CA LEU A 469 -0.83 14.35 10.95
C LEU A 469 -0.76 13.59 12.26
N GLN A 470 -1.12 12.32 12.24
CA GLN A 470 -0.95 11.39 13.35
C GLN A 470 -0.18 10.14 12.87
N VAL A 471 0.79 9.72 13.67
CA VAL A 471 1.68 8.58 13.38
C VAL A 471 1.68 7.66 14.59
N ALA A 472 1.30 6.39 14.39
CA ALA A 472 1.12 5.43 15.47
C ALA A 472 1.88 4.12 15.23
N SER A 473 2.43 3.53 16.30
CA SER A 473 2.80 2.11 16.32
C SER A 473 1.61 1.26 16.73
N VAL A 474 1.57 0.02 16.28
CA VAL A 474 0.54 -0.97 16.65
C VAL A 474 1.24 -2.15 17.30
N PHE A 475 0.92 -2.42 18.57
CA PHE A 475 1.44 -3.57 19.29
C PHE A 475 0.80 -4.87 18.81
N ASP A 476 1.49 -5.98 18.98
CA ASP A 476 1.07 -7.31 18.55
C ASP A 476 0.79 -7.44 17.05
N ALA A 477 1.30 -6.52 16.24
CA ALA A 477 1.13 -6.48 14.80
C ALA A 477 2.46 -6.41 14.05
N ALA A 478 2.42 -6.85 12.80
CA ALA A 478 3.50 -6.78 11.83
C ALA A 478 3.01 -6.12 10.53
N HIS A 479 3.49 -6.54 9.36
CA HIS A 479 3.22 -5.90 8.05
C HIS A 479 1.73 -5.91 7.61
N LEU A 480 0.93 -6.80 8.15
CA LEU A 480 -0.52 -6.87 7.91
C LEU A 480 -1.25 -6.43 9.18
N SER A 481 -0.93 -5.24 9.67
CA SER A 481 -1.34 -4.79 11.00
C SER A 481 -2.87 -4.77 11.20
N PRO A 482 -3.73 -4.45 10.20
CA PRO A 482 -5.18 -4.58 10.35
C PRO A 482 -5.65 -6.03 10.45
N GLY A 483 -4.89 -6.99 9.94
CA GLY A 483 -5.15 -8.41 10.04
C GLY A 483 -4.72 -9.00 11.39
N ASP A 484 -3.56 -8.55 11.88
CA ASP A 484 -2.94 -9.03 13.11
C ASP A 484 -3.66 -8.51 14.36
N ALA A 485 -3.96 -7.19 14.40
CA ALA A 485 -4.55 -6.51 15.55
C ALA A 485 -5.91 -5.87 15.19
N LYS A 486 -6.82 -6.65 14.60
CA LYS A 486 -8.11 -6.19 14.04
C LYS A 486 -8.87 -5.22 14.93
N PRO A 487 -9.22 -5.56 16.19
CA PRO A 487 -10.03 -4.68 17.03
C PRO A 487 -9.30 -3.39 17.41
N ALA A 488 -8.00 -3.46 17.66
CA ALA A 488 -7.18 -2.30 18.00
C ALA A 488 -7.08 -1.34 16.81
N VAL A 489 -6.74 -1.84 15.61
CA VAL A 489 -6.62 -1.02 14.40
C VAL A 489 -7.96 -0.44 13.96
N ALA A 490 -9.06 -1.23 14.01
CA ALA A 490 -10.40 -0.72 13.73
C ALA A 490 -10.77 0.43 14.69
N SER A 491 -10.41 0.30 15.95
CA SER A 491 -10.62 1.36 16.96
C SER A 491 -9.79 2.60 16.67
N LEU A 492 -8.49 2.46 16.35
CA LEU A 492 -7.60 3.57 15.99
C LEU A 492 -8.14 4.37 14.80
N VAL A 493 -8.49 3.69 13.72
CA VAL A 493 -9.02 4.35 12.50
C VAL A 493 -10.35 5.03 12.78
N ARG A 494 -11.27 4.38 13.51
CA ARG A 494 -12.54 4.96 13.91
C ARG A 494 -12.37 6.22 14.76
N GLN A 495 -11.49 6.17 15.80
CA GLN A 495 -11.19 7.32 16.66
C GLN A 495 -10.59 8.46 15.82
N TRP A 496 -9.66 8.14 14.91
CA TRP A 496 -9.04 9.16 14.05
C TRP A 496 -10.07 9.84 13.14
N ILE A 497 -10.96 9.09 12.50
CA ILE A 497 -12.04 9.66 11.68
C ILE A 497 -12.93 10.59 12.52
N ALA A 498 -13.28 10.18 13.72
CA ALA A 498 -14.09 10.96 14.66
C ALA A 498 -13.36 12.16 15.28
N ASN A 499 -12.05 12.35 15.06
CA ASN A 499 -11.19 13.31 15.76
C ASN A 499 -11.10 13.09 17.29
N ASP A 500 -11.09 11.84 17.72
CA ASP A 500 -11.20 11.43 19.14
C ASP A 500 -10.06 10.47 19.54
N VAL A 501 -8.91 10.51 18.88
CA VAL A 501 -7.75 9.70 19.26
C VAL A 501 -7.13 10.31 20.51
N SER A 502 -7.22 9.57 21.63
CA SER A 502 -6.71 9.94 22.95
C SER A 502 -5.65 8.95 23.44
#